data_87350478d026d1cf611e8ecf3aeabc3b
#
_entry.id   87350478d026d1cf611e8ecf3aeabc3b
#
_cell.length_a   1.000
_cell.length_b   1.000
_cell.length_c   1.000
_cell.angle_alpha   90.00
_cell.angle_beta   90.00
_cell.angle_gamma   90.00
#
_symmetry.space_group_name_H-M   'P 1'
#
loop_
_entity.id
_entity.type
_entity.pdbx_description
1 polymer ?
#
loop_
_entity_poly.entity_id
_entity_poly.type
_entity_poly.pdbx_seq_one_letter_code
_entity_poly.pdbx_strand_id
1 'polypeptide(L)'
;APHSRLRVAMPGWAAVLLLLATPLALADPDDATDSSDAGPVRSTFHIKSTTVARITGPIKIDGRLDEAAWAQATVISDFEQIQPGNGTPPSEPTEFRVAIDGEYLYIGARLRDSDPAGIKRTQLVQGAMVTNDDHVQVLLDTYNNRRTGYVFYLNPNGVLRDGLLLGGMSYNMDWDGIWEGQAQVGDDGWTAEIALPFKTLSFDPDNDTWSLNLVRAIRRKGEQVAWAQNDRRITLDVNGELHGMQGLDQGLGLDVQPSFALTQRERFMSGESTLLGKPSLDAYYRITPALGAALTVHTDFSATEVDDRQVNLTRFSLFFPEKRDFFLEDSEVFEFGGLAQNGRPFFSRSIGLSASGQPIDLVGGARLTGTVDRFTVGALAVRQDATAGLAARDLMVARGY
;
A
#
# COMPACT_ATOMS: atom_id res chain seq x y z
N ALA A 1 -42.85 17.18 -50.46
CA ALA A 1 -43.27 15.83 -50.06
C ALA A 1 -42.60 15.45 -48.77
N PRO A 2 -43.31 14.81 -47.80
CA PRO A 2 -43.44 15.38 -46.45
C PRO A 2 -42.55 14.70 -45.41
N HIS A 3 -42.31 15.50 -44.36
CA HIS A 3 -41.67 15.10 -43.10
C HIS A 3 -42.50 14.06 -42.31
N SER A 4 -41.85 12.95 -41.93
CA SER A 4 -42.41 12.06 -40.90
C SER A 4 -41.56 12.20 -39.59
N ARG A 5 -42.20 12.78 -38.57
CA ARG A 5 -41.65 12.81 -37.18
C ARG A 5 -42.00 11.49 -36.49
N LEU A 6 -40.99 10.73 -36.08
CA LEU A 6 -41.20 9.60 -35.18
C LEU A 6 -41.28 10.13 -33.74
N ARG A 7 -42.44 9.94 -33.13
CA ARG A 7 -42.63 10.12 -31.66
C ARG A 7 -42.33 8.78 -31.00
N VAL A 8 -41.33 8.77 -30.13
CA VAL A 8 -41.13 7.66 -29.21
C VAL A 8 -41.87 7.96 -27.90
N ALA A 9 -42.88 7.13 -27.60
CA ALA A 9 -43.63 7.18 -26.36
C ALA A 9 -42.80 6.47 -25.25
N MET A 10 -42.65 7.13 -24.12
CA MET A 10 -42.18 6.50 -22.89
C MET A 10 -43.38 6.00 -22.08
N PRO A 11 -43.38 4.78 -21.53
CA PRO A 11 -44.34 4.39 -20.53
C PRO A 11 -43.80 4.75 -19.15
N GLY A 12 -44.57 5.54 -18.41
CA GLY A 12 -44.32 5.84 -17.01
C GLY A 12 -44.70 4.65 -16.09
N TRP A 13 -43.81 4.42 -15.13
CA TRP A 13 -44.12 3.67 -13.92
C TRP A 13 -43.57 4.46 -12.73
N ALA A 14 -44.42 5.28 -12.13
CA ALA A 14 -44.19 5.83 -10.80
C ALA A 14 -45.00 4.94 -9.82
N ALA A 15 -44.37 4.10 -9.08
CA ALA A 15 -44.96 3.42 -7.93
C ALA A 15 -44.48 4.12 -6.66
N VAL A 16 -45.38 4.88 -6.05
CA VAL A 16 -45.25 5.47 -4.73
C VAL A 16 -45.57 4.38 -3.71
N LEU A 17 -44.57 3.99 -2.90
CA LEU A 17 -44.77 3.16 -1.72
C LEU A 17 -44.99 4.06 -0.50
N LEU A 18 -46.27 4.16 -0.08
CA LEU A 18 -46.66 4.74 1.21
C LEU A 18 -46.49 3.66 2.30
N LEU A 19 -45.53 3.86 3.21
CA LEU A 19 -45.41 3.06 4.43
C LEU A 19 -46.25 3.72 5.54
N LEU A 20 -47.33 3.05 5.90
CA LEU A 20 -48.17 3.35 7.05
C LEU A 20 -47.45 3.01 8.35
N ALA A 21 -47.23 4.01 9.17
CA ALA A 21 -46.74 3.87 10.54
C ALA A 21 -47.94 3.53 11.45
N THR A 22 -47.91 2.38 12.07
CA THR A 22 -48.82 2.02 13.18
C THR A 22 -48.15 2.37 14.51
N PRO A 23 -48.87 3.01 15.46
CA PRO A 23 -48.32 3.25 16.78
C PRO A 23 -48.40 2.00 17.65
N LEU A 24 -47.29 1.55 18.22
CA LEU A 24 -47.27 0.57 19.29
C LEU A 24 -47.56 1.26 20.62
N ALA A 25 -48.49 0.68 21.36
CA ALA A 25 -48.94 1.10 22.67
C ALA A 25 -47.82 0.91 23.71
N LEU A 26 -47.66 1.91 24.60
CA LEU A 26 -46.88 1.85 25.81
C LEU A 26 -47.53 0.83 26.80
N ALA A 27 -46.74 -0.10 27.24
CA ALA A 27 -46.98 -0.85 28.47
C ALA A 27 -46.06 -0.33 29.55
N ASP A 28 -46.61 0.09 30.69
CA ASP A 28 -45.88 0.41 31.90
C ASP A 28 -45.25 -0.86 32.52
N PRO A 29 -44.04 -0.78 33.01
CA PRO A 29 -43.51 -1.79 33.92
C PRO A 29 -43.11 -1.16 35.22
N ASP A 30 -43.92 -1.20 36.23
CA ASP A 30 -43.46 -1.23 37.60
C ASP A 30 -43.18 -2.69 37.99
N ASP A 31 -42.04 -2.85 38.59
CA ASP A 31 -41.59 -3.99 39.40
C ASP A 31 -40.51 -4.92 38.76
N ALA A 32 -39.25 -4.59 39.02
CA ALA A 32 -38.20 -5.59 39.27
C ALA A 32 -36.95 -4.94 39.88
N THR A 33 -36.68 -5.31 41.06
CA THR A 33 -35.55 -5.04 41.92
C THR A 33 -34.18 -5.35 41.28
N ASP A 34 -33.29 -4.37 41.41
CA ASP A 34 -31.88 -4.42 41.74
C ASP A 34 -31.09 -5.71 41.42
N SER A 35 -30.24 -5.66 40.39
CA SER A 35 -28.97 -6.41 40.39
C SER A 35 -27.95 -5.74 39.45
N SER A 36 -26.92 -5.16 40.09
CA SER A 36 -25.54 -4.95 39.59
C SER A 36 -25.40 -4.42 38.18
N ASP A 37 -25.38 -3.11 38.08
CA ASP A 37 -24.95 -2.34 36.91
C ASP A 37 -23.40 -2.43 36.76
N ALA A 38 -22.93 -3.50 36.14
CA ALA A 38 -21.66 -3.52 35.45
C ALA A 38 -21.96 -3.27 33.98
N GLY A 39 -22.22 -2.02 33.65
CA GLY A 39 -22.29 -1.59 32.25
C GLY A 39 -21.02 -2.05 31.53
N PRO A 40 -21.10 -2.39 30.21
CA PRO A 40 -19.93 -2.77 29.48
C PRO A 40 -18.92 -1.64 29.59
N VAL A 41 -17.73 -1.93 30.16
CA VAL A 41 -16.58 -1.05 30.14
C VAL A 41 -16.29 -0.84 28.66
N ARG A 42 -16.78 0.26 28.08
CA ARG A 42 -16.31 0.74 26.81
C ARG A 42 -14.85 1.12 27.02
N SER A 43 -13.97 0.21 26.67
CA SER A 43 -12.55 0.51 26.51
C SER A 43 -12.50 1.67 25.52
N THR A 44 -12.26 2.87 25.99
CA THR A 44 -11.97 4.02 25.16
C THR A 44 -10.61 3.73 24.56
N PHE A 45 -10.60 3.30 23.29
CA PHE A 45 -9.36 3.15 22.53
C PHE A 45 -8.70 4.54 22.45
N HIS A 46 -7.53 4.67 23.11
CA HIS A 46 -6.72 5.86 23.01
C HIS A 46 -5.74 5.71 21.85
N ILE A 47 -5.85 6.57 20.86
CA ILE A 47 -4.87 6.67 19.79
C ILE A 47 -3.55 7.17 20.41
N LYS A 48 -2.49 6.36 20.32
CA LYS A 48 -1.14 6.77 20.71
C LYS A 48 -0.66 7.89 19.79
N SER A 49 0.12 8.81 20.31
CA SER A 49 0.68 9.91 19.51
C SER A 49 2.09 10.24 19.95
N THR A 50 2.88 10.72 19.01
CA THR A 50 4.22 11.23 19.25
C THR A 50 4.56 12.35 18.26
N THR A 51 5.60 13.12 18.58
CA THR A 51 6.09 14.17 17.66
C THR A 51 7.46 13.75 17.12
N VAL A 52 7.64 13.82 15.81
CA VAL A 52 8.91 13.50 15.19
C VAL A 52 9.97 14.56 15.53
N ALA A 53 11.19 14.13 15.82
CA ALA A 53 12.32 15.02 15.98
C ALA A 53 12.94 15.39 14.62
N ARG A 54 13.28 16.67 14.44
CA ARG A 54 14.14 17.10 13.33
C ARG A 54 15.59 16.97 13.75
N ILE A 55 16.33 16.21 12.98
CA ILE A 55 17.76 15.97 13.24
C ILE A 55 18.64 16.82 12.33
N THR A 56 19.86 17.03 12.80
CA THR A 56 20.95 17.65 12.01
C THR A 56 22.13 16.71 11.97
N GLY A 57 22.74 16.59 10.81
CA GLY A 57 23.88 15.71 10.55
C GLY A 57 23.46 14.44 9.81
N PRO A 58 24.42 13.81 9.13
CA PRO A 58 24.14 12.65 8.30
C PRO A 58 23.84 11.40 9.16
N ILE A 59 22.92 10.59 8.70
CA ILE A 59 22.75 9.20 9.11
C ILE A 59 23.23 8.33 7.94
N LYS A 60 24.07 7.35 8.25
CA LYS A 60 24.53 6.35 7.30
C LYS A 60 23.73 5.07 7.56
N ILE A 61 23.03 4.59 6.59
CA ILE A 61 22.21 3.38 6.72
C ILE A 61 23.15 2.16 6.63
N ASP A 62 23.71 1.73 7.77
CA ASP A 62 24.59 0.56 7.86
C ASP A 62 24.14 -0.47 8.93
N GLY A 63 22.98 -0.24 9.53
CA GLY A 63 22.40 -1.11 10.53
C GLY A 63 22.85 -0.83 11.96
N ARG A 64 23.58 0.26 12.20
CA ARG A 64 24.07 0.68 13.52
C ARG A 64 23.47 2.01 13.92
N LEU A 65 23.06 2.13 15.17
CA LEU A 65 22.53 3.38 15.71
C LEU A 65 23.63 4.14 16.46
N ASP A 66 24.76 4.37 15.83
CA ASP A 66 25.95 4.99 16.47
C ASP A 66 26.20 6.44 16.02
N GLU A 67 25.49 6.96 15.02
CA GLU A 67 25.57 8.37 14.66
C GLU A 67 24.96 9.28 15.73
N ALA A 68 25.62 10.42 15.95
CA ALA A 68 25.17 11.42 16.93
C ALA A 68 23.74 11.94 16.65
N ALA A 69 23.27 11.86 15.42
CA ALA A 69 21.94 12.25 15.00
C ALA A 69 20.85 11.38 15.69
N TRP A 70 21.11 10.11 15.92
CA TRP A 70 20.17 9.23 16.62
C TRP A 70 19.90 9.62 18.09
N ALA A 71 20.82 10.36 18.72
CA ALA A 71 20.59 10.88 20.06
C ALA A 71 19.51 11.99 20.09
N GLN A 72 19.24 12.62 18.95
CA GLN A 72 18.22 13.67 18.80
C GLN A 72 16.84 13.08 18.45
N ALA A 73 16.80 11.84 17.98
CA ALA A 73 15.57 11.18 17.50
C ALA A 73 14.56 10.94 18.63
N THR A 74 13.28 11.01 18.30
CA THR A 74 12.20 10.66 19.22
C THR A 74 12.21 9.17 19.49
N VAL A 75 12.23 8.80 20.78
CA VAL A 75 12.25 7.41 21.25
C VAL A 75 10.84 6.91 21.50
N ILE A 76 10.53 5.74 20.98
CA ILE A 76 9.27 5.01 21.15
C ILE A 76 9.60 3.63 21.75
N SER A 77 9.09 3.34 22.95
CA SER A 77 9.38 2.09 23.69
C SER A 77 8.16 1.46 24.37
N ASP A 78 7.00 2.08 24.28
CA ASP A 78 5.74 1.65 24.89
C ASP A 78 4.97 0.65 24.00
N PHE A 79 5.64 -0.45 23.63
CA PHE A 79 5.10 -1.52 22.81
C PHE A 79 4.23 -2.48 23.63
N GLU A 80 3.28 -3.10 22.93
CA GLU A 80 2.38 -4.11 23.50
C GLU A 80 2.33 -5.34 22.59
N GLN A 81 2.18 -6.52 23.19
CA GLN A 81 1.99 -7.75 22.47
C GLN A 81 0.62 -7.75 21.77
N ILE A 82 0.64 -8.20 20.52
CA ILE A 82 -0.55 -8.60 19.75
C ILE A 82 -0.64 -10.12 19.66
N GLN A 83 0.48 -10.83 19.80
CA GLN A 83 0.60 -12.28 19.87
C GLN A 83 1.80 -12.65 20.76
N PRO A 84 1.71 -13.70 21.58
CA PRO A 84 0.53 -14.50 21.93
C PRO A 84 -0.42 -13.75 22.86
N GLY A 85 0.08 -12.69 23.52
CA GLY A 85 -0.70 -11.81 24.40
C GLY A 85 -1.65 -10.88 23.64
N ASN A 86 -2.35 -10.03 24.42
CA ASN A 86 -3.14 -8.93 23.90
C ASN A 86 -2.99 -7.77 24.88
N GLY A 87 -2.25 -6.72 24.49
CA GLY A 87 -1.98 -5.57 25.36
C GLY A 87 -1.01 -5.85 26.52
N THR A 88 -0.33 -7.00 26.54
CA THR A 88 0.70 -7.29 27.55
C THR A 88 2.06 -6.72 27.15
N PRO A 89 2.97 -6.44 28.09
CA PRO A 89 4.31 -5.96 27.76
C PRO A 89 5.10 -6.94 26.88
N PRO A 90 6.02 -6.44 26.04
CA PRO A 90 6.94 -7.28 25.26
C PRO A 90 7.78 -8.19 26.15
N SER A 91 8.06 -9.41 25.70
CA SER A 91 8.97 -10.32 26.40
C SER A 91 10.44 -9.95 26.23
N GLU A 92 10.75 -9.17 25.22
CA GLU A 92 12.09 -8.64 24.93
C GLU A 92 12.03 -7.12 24.73
N PRO A 93 12.97 -6.35 25.31
CA PRO A 93 12.99 -4.90 25.16
C PRO A 93 13.03 -4.48 23.69
N THR A 94 12.12 -3.60 23.33
CA THR A 94 11.92 -3.10 21.97
C THR A 94 11.92 -1.58 22.00
N GLU A 95 12.83 -0.96 21.28
CA GLU A 95 12.96 0.49 21.16
C GLU A 95 13.04 0.86 19.69
N PHE A 96 12.23 1.84 19.28
CA PHE A 96 12.37 2.49 18.00
C PHE A 96 12.72 3.96 18.19
N ARG A 97 13.37 4.51 17.19
CA ARG A 97 13.72 5.92 17.09
C ARG A 97 13.19 6.46 15.79
N VAL A 98 12.52 7.60 15.83
CA VAL A 98 11.92 8.23 14.66
C VAL A 98 12.44 9.65 14.54
N ALA A 99 12.93 10.01 13.37
CA ALA A 99 13.47 11.33 13.09
C ALA A 99 13.26 11.71 11.62
N ILE A 100 13.29 13.01 11.34
CA ILE A 100 13.30 13.53 9.97
C ILE A 100 14.42 14.54 9.80
N ASP A 101 14.89 14.65 8.56
CA ASP A 101 15.58 15.83 8.07
C ASP A 101 14.74 16.54 6.98
N GLY A 102 15.34 17.17 5.99
CA GLY A 102 14.61 17.79 4.88
C GLY A 102 14.12 16.79 3.84
N GLU A 103 14.78 15.64 3.70
CA GLU A 103 14.60 14.73 2.56
C GLU A 103 14.11 13.32 2.96
N TYR A 104 14.31 12.92 4.22
CA TYR A 104 14.07 11.55 4.67
C TYR A 104 13.29 11.47 5.98
N LEU A 105 12.46 10.44 6.09
CA LEU A 105 11.99 9.88 7.37
C LEU A 105 12.94 8.73 7.74
N TYR A 106 13.59 8.85 8.89
CA TYR A 106 14.49 7.84 9.44
C TYR A 106 13.83 7.07 10.56
N ILE A 107 13.99 5.76 10.54
CA ILE A 107 13.51 4.86 11.59
C ILE A 107 14.66 3.95 12.00
N GLY A 108 15.12 4.12 13.23
CA GLY A 108 16.09 3.23 13.86
C GLY A 108 15.38 2.29 14.82
N ALA A 109 15.82 1.04 14.91
CA ALA A 109 15.30 0.07 15.86
C ALA A 109 16.42 -0.60 16.65
N ARG A 110 16.29 -0.65 17.97
CA ARG A 110 17.13 -1.45 18.87
C ARG A 110 16.28 -2.56 19.48
N LEU A 111 16.57 -3.77 19.09
CA LEU A 111 15.75 -4.95 19.29
C LEU A 111 16.54 -5.97 20.10
N ARG A 112 16.49 -5.80 21.46
CA ARG A 112 17.21 -6.71 22.35
C ARG A 112 16.60 -8.09 22.30
N ASP A 113 17.43 -9.09 22.52
CA ASP A 113 17.02 -10.48 22.54
C ASP A 113 17.85 -11.25 23.57
N SER A 114 17.19 -11.96 24.46
CA SER A 114 17.83 -12.78 25.48
C SER A 114 18.55 -14.01 24.92
N ASP A 115 18.28 -14.37 23.66
CA ASP A 115 18.93 -15.45 22.92
C ASP A 115 19.26 -14.99 21.48
N PRO A 116 20.30 -14.17 21.27
CA PRO A 116 20.66 -13.66 19.94
C PRO A 116 21.00 -14.75 18.93
N ALA A 117 21.44 -15.91 19.38
CA ALA A 117 21.70 -17.05 18.50
C ALA A 117 20.41 -17.67 17.95
N GLY A 118 19.30 -17.50 18.66
CA GLY A 118 17.97 -17.97 18.26
C GLY A 118 17.21 -17.00 17.35
N ILE A 119 17.77 -15.84 17.00
CA ILE A 119 17.18 -14.90 16.04
C ILE A 119 17.00 -15.61 14.70
N LYS A 120 15.75 -15.69 14.26
CA LYS A 120 15.40 -16.37 13.01
C LYS A 120 15.61 -15.44 11.82
N ARG A 121 16.57 -15.79 10.94
CA ARG A 121 16.97 -15.01 9.76
C ARG A 121 17.35 -15.92 8.61
N THR A 122 16.38 -16.50 7.94
CA THR A 122 16.59 -17.49 6.89
C THR A 122 16.46 -16.93 5.49
N GLN A 123 15.70 -15.84 5.32
CA GLN A 123 15.50 -15.21 4.04
C GLN A 123 16.67 -14.31 3.67
N LEU A 124 17.19 -14.47 2.43
CA LEU A 124 18.31 -13.71 1.88
C LEU A 124 17.98 -13.03 0.54
N VAL A 125 16.84 -13.37 -0.05
CA VAL A 125 16.43 -12.85 -1.36
C VAL A 125 15.71 -11.52 -1.16
N GLN A 126 16.20 -10.45 -1.78
CA GLN A 126 15.57 -9.14 -1.75
C GLN A 126 14.16 -9.20 -2.38
N GLY A 127 13.23 -8.45 -1.83
CA GLY A 127 11.84 -8.45 -2.24
C GLY A 127 11.01 -9.67 -1.81
N ALA A 128 11.64 -10.72 -1.23
CA ALA A 128 10.90 -11.90 -0.77
C ALA A 128 10.18 -11.65 0.56
N MET A 129 9.14 -12.43 0.83
CA MET A 129 8.41 -12.37 2.10
C MET A 129 9.31 -12.74 3.28
N VAL A 130 9.42 -11.84 4.24
CA VAL A 130 10.24 -12.00 5.46
C VAL A 130 9.42 -12.40 6.69
N THR A 131 8.11 -12.62 6.54
CA THR A 131 7.22 -12.89 7.67
C THR A 131 7.47 -14.21 8.39
N ASN A 132 8.32 -15.08 7.85
CA ASN A 132 8.80 -16.30 8.52
C ASN A 132 10.06 -16.08 9.38
N ASP A 133 10.71 -14.94 9.22
CA ASP A 133 11.88 -14.50 9.97
C ASP A 133 11.51 -13.50 11.06
N ASP A 134 12.41 -13.26 12.00
CA ASP A 134 12.35 -12.06 12.82
C ASP A 134 12.37 -10.84 11.88
N HIS A 135 11.57 -9.84 12.16
CA HIS A 135 11.52 -8.65 11.32
C HIS A 135 10.94 -7.45 12.06
N VAL A 136 11.21 -6.30 11.54
CA VAL A 136 10.47 -5.08 11.83
C VAL A 136 9.52 -4.77 10.67
N GLN A 137 8.40 -4.14 11.02
CA GLN A 137 7.41 -3.68 10.05
C GLN A 137 7.03 -2.25 10.40
N VAL A 138 7.00 -1.39 9.39
CA VAL A 138 6.55 0.00 9.48
C VAL A 138 5.28 0.13 8.65
N LEU A 139 4.20 0.59 9.27
CA LEU A 139 2.96 0.95 8.57
C LEU A 139 2.86 2.48 8.61
N LEU A 140 2.72 3.09 7.45
CA LEU A 140 2.73 4.53 7.29
C LEU A 140 1.57 4.99 6.41
N ASP A 141 0.72 5.87 6.95
CA ASP A 141 -0.35 6.53 6.21
C ASP A 141 -0.05 8.04 6.20
N THR A 142 0.43 8.53 5.09
CA THR A 142 0.93 9.88 4.89
C THR A 142 -0.17 10.91 4.69
N TYR A 143 -1.38 10.46 4.37
CA TYR A 143 -2.58 11.30 4.28
C TYR A 143 -3.40 11.31 5.57
N ASN A 144 -3.08 10.44 6.52
CA ASN A 144 -3.85 10.20 7.75
C ASN A 144 -5.35 9.93 7.49
N ASN A 145 -5.63 9.24 6.40
CA ASN A 145 -6.98 8.94 5.96
C ASN A 145 -7.50 7.58 6.49
N ARG A 146 -6.62 6.79 7.13
CA ARG A 146 -6.90 5.47 7.71
C ARG A 146 -7.36 4.42 6.69
N ARG A 147 -7.11 4.64 5.42
CA ARG A 147 -7.58 3.79 4.31
C ARG A 147 -6.47 3.32 3.40
N THR A 148 -5.51 4.18 3.13
CA THR A 148 -4.39 3.91 2.25
C THR A 148 -3.08 4.20 2.97
N GLY A 149 -2.03 3.47 2.64
CA GLY A 149 -0.74 3.65 3.26
C GLY A 149 0.32 2.74 2.67
N TYR A 150 1.48 2.80 3.26
CA TYR A 150 2.65 2.03 2.90
C TYR A 150 2.99 1.03 4.00
N VAL A 151 3.58 -0.07 3.62
CA VAL A 151 4.18 -1.02 4.54
C VAL A 151 5.61 -1.34 4.11
N PHE A 152 6.52 -1.32 5.07
CA PHE A 152 7.93 -1.63 4.86
C PHE A 152 8.35 -2.70 5.85
N TYR A 153 9.06 -3.70 5.38
CA TYR A 153 9.59 -4.79 6.20
C TYR A 153 11.10 -4.86 6.06
N LEU A 154 11.77 -5.15 7.15
CA LEU A 154 13.20 -5.39 7.19
C LEU A 154 13.50 -6.55 8.13
N ASN A 155 14.23 -7.57 7.65
CA ASN A 155 14.70 -8.68 8.48
C ASN A 155 16.15 -8.48 8.95
N PRO A 156 16.67 -9.31 9.90
CA PRO A 156 18.04 -9.16 10.41
C PRO A 156 19.15 -9.44 9.38
N ASN A 157 18.84 -9.94 8.20
CA ASN A 157 19.78 -10.10 7.08
C ASN A 157 19.80 -8.88 6.13
N GLY A 158 19.01 -7.82 6.39
CA GLY A 158 18.91 -6.67 5.50
C GLY A 158 18.02 -6.93 4.28
N VAL A 159 17.14 -7.91 4.32
CA VAL A 159 16.16 -8.13 3.25
C VAL A 159 15.02 -7.15 3.41
N LEU A 160 14.81 -6.35 2.37
CA LEU A 160 13.77 -5.36 2.25
C LEU A 160 12.55 -5.97 1.56
N ARG A 161 11.37 -5.60 2.03
CA ARG A 161 10.10 -5.87 1.36
C ARG A 161 9.14 -4.74 1.67
N ASP A 162 8.42 -4.27 0.68
CA ASP A 162 7.47 -3.18 0.79
C ASP A 162 6.15 -3.48 0.09
N GLY A 163 5.22 -2.58 0.19
CA GLY A 163 3.91 -2.69 -0.44
C GLY A 163 2.97 -1.56 -0.05
N LEU A 164 1.81 -1.56 -0.67
CA LEU A 164 0.72 -0.65 -0.40
C LEU A 164 -0.35 -1.31 0.47
N LEU A 165 -0.93 -0.54 1.39
CA LEU A 165 -2.16 -0.89 2.09
C LEU A 165 -3.34 -0.20 1.42
N LEU A 166 -4.33 -0.98 1.02
CA LEU A 166 -5.52 -0.52 0.31
C LEU A 166 -6.77 -0.86 1.12
N GLY A 167 -7.70 0.09 1.24
CA GLY A 167 -8.91 -0.10 2.03
C GLY A 167 -8.68 -0.39 3.52
N GLY A 168 -7.50 -0.05 4.03
CA GLY A 168 -7.10 -0.22 5.43
C GLY A 168 -6.61 -1.62 5.83
N MET A 169 -6.82 -2.65 5.02
CA MET A 169 -6.52 -4.05 5.38
C MET A 169 -5.95 -4.91 4.25
N SER A 170 -6.07 -4.51 3.00
CA SER A 170 -5.57 -5.29 1.86
C SER A 170 -4.16 -4.87 1.51
N TYR A 171 -3.24 -5.84 1.44
CA TYR A 171 -1.86 -5.60 1.08
C TYR A 171 -1.65 -5.86 -0.41
N ASN A 172 -1.12 -4.88 -1.13
CA ASN A 172 -0.55 -5.08 -2.45
C ASN A 172 0.98 -5.05 -2.34
N MET A 173 1.59 -6.21 -2.38
CA MET A 173 3.03 -6.39 -2.22
C MET A 173 3.78 -6.35 -3.56
N ASP A 174 3.13 -6.00 -4.64
CA ASP A 174 3.75 -5.85 -5.96
C ASP A 174 4.26 -4.40 -6.19
N TRP A 175 3.95 -3.47 -5.28
CA TRP A 175 4.54 -2.13 -5.27
C TRP A 175 5.97 -2.19 -4.73
N ASP A 176 6.89 -1.51 -5.41
CA ASP A 176 8.32 -1.45 -5.09
C ASP A 176 8.77 0.02 -5.04
N GLY A 177 9.04 0.50 -3.85
CA GLY A 177 9.48 1.88 -3.60
C GLY A 177 11.01 1.99 -3.53
N ILE A 178 11.53 3.18 -3.79
CA ILE A 178 12.96 3.46 -3.62
C ILE A 178 13.20 3.87 -2.16
N TRP A 179 13.82 3.00 -1.36
CA TRP A 179 14.17 3.26 0.03
C TRP A 179 15.39 2.46 0.45
N GLU A 180 15.97 2.79 1.60
CA GLU A 180 17.14 2.12 2.12
C GLU A 180 16.84 1.51 3.49
N GLY A 181 17.40 0.34 3.75
CA GLY A 181 17.34 -0.29 5.05
C GLY A 181 18.49 -1.27 5.24
N GLN A 182 19.04 -1.28 6.44
CA GLN A 182 20.09 -2.20 6.85
C GLN A 182 19.86 -2.69 8.27
N ALA A 183 20.39 -3.87 8.55
CA ALA A 183 20.30 -4.47 9.88
C ALA A 183 21.61 -5.12 10.28
N GLN A 184 21.88 -5.13 11.60
CA GLN A 184 23.05 -5.79 12.16
C GLN A 184 22.68 -6.62 13.38
N VAL A 185 23.11 -7.88 13.41
CA VAL A 185 22.97 -8.76 14.57
C VAL A 185 24.21 -8.63 15.45
N GLY A 186 24.00 -8.37 16.74
CA GLY A 186 25.01 -8.25 17.78
C GLY A 186 24.82 -9.26 18.91
N ASP A 187 25.60 -9.07 19.99
CA ASP A 187 25.62 -9.98 21.13
C ASP A 187 24.38 -9.87 22.05
N ASP A 188 23.63 -8.76 21.95
CA ASP A 188 22.47 -8.45 22.82
C ASP A 188 21.14 -8.33 22.03
N GLY A 189 21.14 -8.76 20.75
CA GLY A 189 20.01 -8.66 19.85
C GLY A 189 20.40 -8.18 18.47
N TRP A 190 19.59 -7.34 17.87
CA TRP A 190 19.87 -6.76 16.56
C TRP A 190 19.40 -5.30 16.47
N THR A 191 19.98 -4.58 15.54
CA THR A 191 19.60 -3.20 15.22
C THR A 191 19.18 -3.12 13.77
N ALA A 192 18.34 -2.14 13.47
CA ALA A 192 17.88 -1.87 12.11
C ALA A 192 17.81 -0.36 11.88
N GLU A 193 18.11 0.04 10.68
CA GLU A 193 17.96 1.39 10.18
C GLU A 193 17.20 1.39 8.87
N ILE A 194 16.27 2.32 8.75
CA ILE A 194 15.43 2.53 7.58
C ILE A 194 15.46 4.01 7.24
N ALA A 195 15.67 4.35 5.98
CA ALA A 195 15.54 5.70 5.44
C ALA A 195 14.51 5.69 4.31
N LEU A 196 13.42 6.42 4.52
CA LEU A 196 12.33 6.59 3.57
C LEU A 196 12.42 7.98 2.95
N PRO A 197 12.87 8.12 1.69
CA PRO A 197 12.91 9.41 1.03
C PRO A 197 11.50 9.97 0.83
N PHE A 198 11.26 11.24 1.11
CA PHE A 198 9.96 11.86 0.87
C PHE A 198 9.55 11.84 -0.61
N LYS A 199 10.53 11.81 -1.53
CA LYS A 199 10.27 11.65 -2.97
C LYS A 199 9.62 10.31 -3.34
N THR A 200 9.77 9.27 -2.51
CA THR A 200 9.15 7.95 -2.73
C THR A 200 7.69 7.94 -2.29
N LEU A 201 7.30 8.82 -1.37
CA LEU A 201 6.00 8.83 -0.73
C LEU A 201 5.09 9.89 -1.36
N SER A 202 3.81 9.55 -1.53
CA SER A 202 2.76 10.54 -1.79
C SER A 202 2.24 11.04 -0.44
N PHE A 203 2.10 12.35 -0.26
CA PHE A 203 1.58 12.92 0.98
C PHE A 203 0.89 14.26 0.75
N ASP A 204 0.11 14.70 1.72
CA ASP A 204 -0.47 16.03 1.73
C ASP A 204 0.52 16.99 2.41
N PRO A 205 1.07 17.99 1.70
CA PRO A 205 2.06 18.92 2.25
C PRO A 205 1.49 19.85 3.34
N ASP A 206 0.17 20.03 3.39
CA ASP A 206 -0.51 20.85 4.38
C ASP A 206 -0.86 20.06 5.65
N ASN A 207 -0.74 18.74 5.62
CA ASN A 207 -1.00 17.87 6.76
C ASN A 207 0.26 17.65 7.58
N ASP A 208 0.28 18.13 8.81
CA ASP A 208 1.42 17.95 9.73
C ASP A 208 1.39 16.63 10.52
N THR A 209 0.34 15.84 10.34
CA THR A 209 0.11 14.61 11.11
C THR A 209 -0.03 13.42 10.17
N TRP A 210 0.91 12.49 10.25
CA TRP A 210 0.83 11.21 9.58
C TRP A 210 0.37 10.11 10.56
N SER A 211 -0.08 8.99 10.05
CA SER A 211 -0.40 7.83 10.88
C SER A 211 0.73 6.82 10.77
N LEU A 212 1.21 6.33 11.92
CA LEU A 212 2.38 5.44 12.03
C LEU A 212 2.05 4.25 12.92
N ASN A 213 2.52 3.08 12.52
CA ASN A 213 2.71 1.97 13.44
C ASN A 213 4.05 1.29 13.23
N LEU A 214 4.63 0.83 14.31
CA LEU A 214 5.90 0.14 14.37
C LEU A 214 5.66 -1.23 14.99
N VAL A 215 6.14 -2.27 14.32
CA VAL A 215 5.88 -3.65 14.71
C VAL A 215 7.20 -4.43 14.74
N ARG A 216 7.37 -5.30 15.73
CA ARG A 216 8.45 -6.29 15.79
C ARG A 216 7.87 -7.68 15.88
N ALA A 217 8.41 -8.62 15.10
CA ALA A 217 8.13 -10.04 15.23
C ALA A 217 9.35 -10.79 15.80
N ILE A 218 9.13 -11.64 16.81
CA ILE A 218 10.12 -12.52 17.43
C ILE A 218 9.67 -13.95 17.17
N ARG A 219 10.15 -14.53 16.08
CA ARG A 219 9.59 -15.78 15.53
C ARG A 219 9.84 -17.01 16.40
N ARG A 220 10.99 -17.09 17.08
CA ARG A 220 11.27 -18.19 18.00
C ARG A 220 10.27 -18.27 19.16
N LYS A 221 9.67 -17.12 19.55
CA LYS A 221 8.67 -17.02 20.63
C LYS A 221 7.22 -17.02 20.08
N GLY A 222 7.01 -16.96 18.78
CA GLY A 222 5.69 -16.71 18.19
C GLY A 222 5.10 -15.36 18.65
N GLU A 223 5.96 -14.44 19.03
CA GLU A 223 5.57 -13.14 19.56
C GLU A 223 5.59 -12.07 18.49
N GLN A 224 4.60 -11.20 18.54
CA GLN A 224 4.56 -9.97 17.77
C GLN A 224 4.11 -8.83 18.69
N VAL A 225 4.83 -7.73 18.64
CA VAL A 225 4.53 -6.52 19.41
C VAL A 225 4.35 -5.34 18.46
N ALA A 226 3.47 -4.42 18.84
CA ALA A 226 3.19 -3.20 18.09
C ALA A 226 3.18 -1.98 19.01
N TRP A 227 3.53 -0.82 18.48
CA TRP A 227 3.39 0.44 19.18
C TRP A 227 1.91 0.78 19.40
N ALA A 228 1.10 0.67 18.35
CA ALA A 228 -0.35 0.89 18.44
C ALA A 228 -1.10 -0.39 18.04
N GLN A 229 -2.09 -0.77 18.83
CA GLN A 229 -2.92 -1.94 18.56
C GLN A 229 -4.29 -1.76 19.21
N ASN A 230 -5.30 -2.44 18.71
CA ASN A 230 -6.61 -2.57 19.35
C ASN A 230 -7.13 -3.98 19.14
N ASP A 231 -7.22 -4.73 20.21
CA ASP A 231 -7.68 -6.12 20.20
C ASP A 231 -6.94 -6.98 19.13
N ARG A 232 -5.60 -6.98 19.22
CA ARG A 232 -4.67 -7.70 18.30
C ARG A 232 -4.64 -7.22 16.86
N ARG A 233 -5.30 -6.09 16.55
CA ARG A 233 -5.28 -5.52 15.20
C ARG A 233 -4.16 -4.49 15.07
N ILE A 234 -3.51 -4.50 13.90
CA ILE A 234 -2.46 -3.56 13.47
C ILE A 234 -2.82 -2.96 12.10
N THR A 235 -4.08 -2.67 11.89
CA THR A 235 -4.61 -2.04 10.68
C THR A 235 -4.46 -0.52 10.76
N LEU A 236 -4.55 0.19 9.62
CA LEU A 236 -4.35 1.64 9.57
C LEU A 236 -5.29 2.43 10.50
N ASP A 237 -6.50 1.93 10.76
CA ASP A 237 -7.47 2.57 11.66
C ASP A 237 -7.04 2.60 13.13
N VAL A 238 -6.11 1.73 13.53
CA VAL A 238 -5.57 1.67 14.90
C VAL A 238 -4.15 2.23 15.03
N ASN A 239 -3.55 2.69 13.95
CA ASN A 239 -2.22 3.32 13.99
C ASN A 239 -2.20 4.52 14.94
N GLY A 240 -1.04 4.78 15.53
CA GLY A 240 -0.75 6.01 16.26
C GLY A 240 -0.59 7.22 15.33
N GLU A 241 -0.48 8.40 15.91
CA GLU A 241 -0.26 9.66 15.18
C GLU A 241 1.18 10.14 15.35
N LEU A 242 1.79 10.53 14.23
CA LEU A 242 3.12 11.13 14.15
C LEU A 242 2.97 12.58 13.73
N HIS A 243 3.15 13.49 14.69
CA HIS A 243 3.04 14.94 14.46
C HIS A 243 4.38 15.56 14.06
N GLY A 244 4.33 16.75 13.45
CA GLY A 244 5.50 17.53 13.06
C GLY A 244 6.01 17.25 11.66
N MET A 245 5.18 16.65 10.81
CA MET A 245 5.50 16.29 9.42
C MET A 245 5.30 17.48 8.46
N GLN A 246 5.88 18.65 8.79
CA GLN A 246 5.79 19.88 7.98
C GLN A 246 7.12 20.22 7.33
N GLY A 247 7.08 20.99 6.23
CA GLY A 247 8.28 21.49 5.57
C GLY A 247 9.19 20.37 5.05
N LEU A 248 8.57 19.34 4.48
CA LEU A 248 9.25 18.20 3.87
C LEU A 248 9.61 18.55 2.42
N ASP A 249 10.81 18.14 1.98
CA ASP A 249 11.26 18.37 0.61
C ASP A 249 11.06 17.10 -0.24
N GLN A 250 10.20 17.22 -1.23
CA GLN A 250 9.95 16.14 -2.18
C GLN A 250 11.04 16.07 -3.28
N GLY A 251 11.92 17.05 -3.36
CA GLY A 251 12.88 17.20 -4.45
C GLY A 251 12.17 17.53 -5.79
N LEU A 252 12.81 17.18 -6.92
CA LEU A 252 12.23 17.40 -8.26
C LEU A 252 11.02 16.50 -8.53
N GLY A 253 10.82 15.43 -7.77
CA GLY A 253 9.74 14.48 -7.95
C GLY A 253 9.69 13.83 -9.35
N LEU A 254 10.79 13.83 -10.09
CA LEU A 254 10.90 13.24 -11.44
C LEU A 254 11.72 11.96 -11.38
N ASP A 255 11.10 10.86 -11.79
CA ASP A 255 11.74 9.58 -12.04
C ASP A 255 11.56 9.19 -13.50
N VAL A 256 12.66 8.75 -14.14
CA VAL A 256 12.66 8.35 -15.55
C VAL A 256 13.36 7.00 -15.66
N GLN A 257 12.62 6.00 -16.11
CA GLN A 257 13.03 4.60 -16.16
C GLN A 257 13.10 4.12 -17.63
N PRO A 258 14.23 4.29 -18.32
CA PRO A 258 14.43 3.66 -19.61
C PRO A 258 14.68 2.17 -19.42
N SER A 259 14.03 1.34 -20.22
CA SER A 259 14.24 -0.10 -20.21
C SER A 259 14.40 -0.66 -21.62
N PHE A 260 15.04 -1.83 -21.72
CA PHE A 260 15.24 -2.51 -22.98
C PHE A 260 15.09 -4.02 -22.78
N ALA A 261 14.05 -4.60 -23.36
CA ALA A 261 13.83 -6.03 -23.31
C ALA A 261 14.34 -6.70 -24.61
N LEU A 262 15.09 -7.80 -24.43
CA LEU A 262 15.55 -8.66 -25.53
C LEU A 262 14.88 -10.02 -25.41
N THR A 263 14.03 -10.36 -26.37
CA THR A 263 13.28 -11.61 -26.38
C THR A 263 13.72 -12.48 -27.55
N GLN A 264 14.21 -13.68 -27.26
CA GLN A 264 14.44 -14.71 -28.26
C GLN A 264 13.24 -15.66 -28.29
N ARG A 265 12.61 -15.79 -29.46
CA ARG A 265 11.48 -16.71 -29.66
C ARG A 265 11.90 -17.80 -30.66
N GLU A 266 11.82 -19.04 -30.19
CA GLU A 266 12.07 -20.22 -31.02
C GLU A 266 10.77 -20.98 -31.29
N ARG A 267 10.53 -21.29 -32.56
CA ARG A 267 9.43 -22.17 -32.99
C ARG A 267 9.99 -23.56 -33.26
N PHE A 268 9.88 -24.45 -32.34
CA PHE A 268 10.46 -25.79 -32.39
C PHE A 268 10.01 -26.61 -33.64
N MET A 269 8.79 -26.37 -34.13
CA MET A 269 8.28 -27.10 -35.29
C MET A 269 8.79 -26.58 -36.65
N SER A 270 9.18 -25.32 -36.76
CA SER A 270 9.69 -24.70 -37.97
C SER A 270 11.20 -24.43 -37.93
N GLY A 271 11.83 -24.57 -36.76
CA GLY A 271 13.25 -24.21 -36.56
C GLY A 271 13.54 -22.70 -36.69
N GLU A 272 12.49 -21.89 -36.70
CA GLU A 272 12.58 -20.44 -36.85
C GLU A 272 12.91 -19.78 -35.53
N SER A 273 14.05 -19.06 -35.46
CA SER A 273 14.45 -18.26 -34.30
C SER A 273 14.34 -16.78 -34.67
N THR A 274 13.65 -16.02 -33.83
CA THR A 274 13.47 -14.58 -34.00
C THR A 274 13.96 -13.87 -32.74
N LEU A 275 14.84 -12.89 -32.92
CA LEU A 275 15.31 -12.01 -31.86
C LEU A 275 14.59 -10.67 -31.96
N LEU A 276 13.92 -10.26 -30.91
CA LEU A 276 13.15 -9.01 -30.80
C LEU A 276 13.72 -8.14 -29.71
N GLY A 277 14.07 -6.90 -30.07
CA GLY A 277 14.46 -5.86 -29.11
C GLY A 277 13.34 -4.86 -28.95
N LYS A 278 12.92 -4.57 -27.71
CA LYS A 278 11.87 -3.60 -27.39
C LYS A 278 12.41 -2.56 -26.39
N PRO A 279 12.67 -1.31 -26.84
CA PRO A 279 12.91 -0.22 -25.92
C PRO A 279 11.60 0.27 -25.32
N SER A 280 11.59 0.62 -24.04
CA SER A 280 10.48 1.25 -23.36
C SER A 280 10.97 2.39 -22.45
N LEU A 281 10.07 3.29 -22.12
CA LEU A 281 10.34 4.45 -21.27
C LEU A 281 9.12 4.68 -20.38
N ASP A 282 9.36 4.67 -19.07
CA ASP A 282 8.40 5.11 -18.07
C ASP A 282 8.93 6.37 -17.41
N ALA A 283 8.05 7.33 -17.16
CA ALA A 283 8.38 8.57 -16.48
C ALA A 283 7.27 8.91 -15.49
N TYR A 284 7.67 9.17 -14.27
CA TYR A 284 6.80 9.57 -13.17
C TYR A 284 7.19 10.96 -12.72
N TYR A 285 6.22 11.83 -12.62
CA TYR A 285 6.44 13.21 -12.20
C TYR A 285 5.41 13.63 -11.16
N ARG A 286 5.87 13.99 -9.97
CA ARG A 286 5.05 14.56 -8.92
C ARG A 286 4.93 16.06 -9.13
N ILE A 287 3.78 16.48 -9.66
CA ILE A 287 3.46 17.90 -9.89
C ILE A 287 3.40 18.63 -8.54
N THR A 288 2.77 18.01 -7.56
CA THR A 288 2.81 18.37 -6.13
C THR A 288 2.99 17.10 -5.30
N PRO A 289 3.31 17.16 -4.00
CA PRO A 289 3.40 15.97 -3.17
C PRO A 289 2.13 15.10 -3.18
N ALA A 290 0.96 15.71 -3.46
CA ALA A 290 -0.34 15.05 -3.49
C ALA A 290 -0.86 14.76 -4.90
N LEU A 291 -0.19 15.22 -5.99
CA LEU A 291 -0.65 15.04 -7.37
C LEU A 291 0.49 14.53 -8.24
N GLY A 292 0.35 13.33 -8.75
CA GLY A 292 1.31 12.67 -9.63
C GLY A 292 0.81 12.54 -11.07
N ALA A 293 1.76 12.60 -12.02
CA ALA A 293 1.54 12.27 -13.40
C ALA A 293 2.51 11.14 -13.81
N ALA A 294 2.05 10.20 -14.60
CA ALA A 294 2.88 9.15 -15.18
C ALA A 294 2.70 9.08 -16.70
N LEU A 295 3.78 8.84 -17.38
CA LEU A 295 3.82 8.61 -18.82
C LEU A 295 4.53 7.31 -19.11
N THR A 296 3.98 6.49 -20.00
CA THR A 296 4.59 5.25 -20.46
C THR A 296 4.60 5.20 -21.97
N VAL A 297 5.70 4.72 -22.55
CA VAL A 297 5.85 4.55 -23.99
C VAL A 297 6.41 3.16 -24.26
N HIS A 298 5.73 2.40 -25.10
CA HIS A 298 6.07 1.02 -25.48
C HIS A 298 6.27 0.10 -24.26
N THR A 299 5.44 0.25 -23.24
CA THR A 299 5.56 -0.53 -21.99
C THR A 299 5.67 -2.02 -22.30
N ASP A 300 6.79 -2.60 -21.88
CA ASP A 300 7.01 -4.03 -22.01
C ASP A 300 6.66 -4.73 -20.69
N PHE A 301 5.65 -5.57 -20.73
CA PHE A 301 5.24 -6.38 -19.58
C PHE A 301 6.12 -7.60 -19.33
N SER A 302 7.17 -7.81 -20.14
CA SER A 302 8.09 -8.93 -19.97
C SER A 302 8.94 -8.82 -18.70
N ALA A 303 9.12 -7.61 -18.16
CA ALA A 303 9.79 -7.37 -16.88
C ALA A 303 8.87 -7.56 -15.66
N THR A 304 7.54 -7.62 -15.89
CA THR A 304 6.58 -7.87 -14.81
C THR A 304 6.67 -9.33 -14.40
N GLU A 305 6.69 -9.60 -13.09
CA GLU A 305 6.67 -10.95 -12.57
C GLU A 305 5.53 -11.78 -13.15
N VAL A 306 5.84 -13.02 -13.55
CA VAL A 306 4.83 -13.94 -14.07
C VAL A 306 3.83 -14.27 -12.99
N ASP A 307 2.55 -14.22 -13.31
CA ASP A 307 1.51 -14.62 -12.38
C ASP A 307 1.68 -16.09 -11.97
N ASP A 308 1.46 -16.37 -10.70
CA ASP A 308 1.51 -17.72 -10.16
C ASP A 308 0.52 -18.63 -10.91
N ARG A 309 0.99 -19.83 -11.30
CA ARG A 309 0.16 -20.79 -11.98
C ARG A 309 -0.98 -21.25 -11.09
N GLN A 310 -2.19 -20.84 -11.37
CA GLN A 310 -3.40 -21.27 -10.66
C GLN A 310 -4.23 -22.22 -11.51
N VAL A 311 -4.78 -23.24 -10.88
CA VAL A 311 -5.75 -24.14 -11.52
C VAL A 311 -7.15 -23.61 -11.25
N ASN A 312 -7.85 -23.19 -12.33
CA ASN A 312 -9.21 -22.71 -12.20
C ASN A 312 -10.17 -23.89 -11.99
N LEU A 313 -10.63 -24.08 -10.77
CA LEU A 313 -11.63 -25.08 -10.40
C LEU A 313 -13.05 -24.50 -10.35
N THR A 314 -13.22 -23.21 -10.72
CA THR A 314 -14.50 -22.52 -10.69
C THR A 314 -14.95 -22.11 -12.10
N ARG A 315 -16.22 -21.75 -12.24
CA ARG A 315 -16.78 -21.19 -13.48
C ARG A 315 -16.43 -19.72 -13.70
N PHE A 316 -15.79 -19.07 -12.75
CA PHE A 316 -15.41 -17.66 -12.85
C PHE A 316 -13.99 -17.53 -13.33
N SER A 317 -13.70 -16.45 -14.06
CA SER A 317 -12.33 -16.13 -14.48
C SER A 317 -11.40 -15.98 -13.27
N LEU A 318 -10.17 -16.45 -13.40
CA LEU A 318 -9.15 -16.20 -12.38
C LEU A 318 -8.90 -14.69 -12.29
N PHE A 319 -8.79 -14.20 -11.07
CA PHE A 319 -8.39 -12.84 -10.80
C PHE A 319 -6.90 -12.79 -10.46
N PHE A 320 -6.16 -12.06 -11.25
CA PHE A 320 -4.77 -11.75 -10.97
C PHE A 320 -4.66 -10.28 -10.57
N PRO A 321 -3.96 -9.95 -9.48
CA PRO A 321 -3.74 -8.56 -9.10
C PRO A 321 -2.96 -7.81 -10.18
N GLU A 322 -3.04 -6.49 -10.17
CA GLU A 322 -2.19 -5.65 -11.01
C GLU A 322 -0.76 -5.69 -10.46
N LYS A 323 0.23 -5.84 -11.33
CA LYS A 323 1.66 -5.91 -10.97
C LYS A 323 2.51 -4.86 -11.71
N ARG A 324 1.91 -4.11 -12.62
CA ARG A 324 2.63 -3.14 -13.47
C ARG A 324 2.65 -1.78 -12.78
N ASP A 325 3.84 -1.24 -12.52
CA ASP A 325 4.05 -0.01 -11.75
C ASP A 325 3.22 1.17 -12.27
N PHE A 326 3.15 1.32 -13.59
CA PHE A 326 2.32 2.36 -14.21
C PHE A 326 0.85 2.34 -13.78
N PHE A 327 0.30 1.17 -13.43
CA PHE A 327 -1.09 1.01 -13.00
C PHE A 327 -1.24 0.83 -11.50
N LEU A 328 -0.15 0.55 -10.76
CA LEU A 328 -0.19 0.25 -9.33
C LEU A 328 -0.32 1.50 -8.47
N GLU A 329 0.50 2.49 -8.74
CA GLU A 329 0.52 3.71 -7.95
C GLU A 329 -0.85 4.41 -8.05
N ASP A 330 -1.42 4.78 -6.89
CA ASP A 330 -2.75 5.40 -6.76
C ASP A 330 -3.90 4.62 -7.45
N SER A 331 -3.77 3.30 -7.61
CA SER A 331 -4.78 2.46 -8.28
C SER A 331 -6.15 2.53 -7.62
N GLU A 332 -6.21 2.79 -6.31
CA GLU A 332 -7.44 2.95 -5.53
C GLU A 332 -8.29 4.13 -6.00
N VAL A 333 -7.68 5.16 -6.61
CA VAL A 333 -8.42 6.28 -7.18
C VAL A 333 -9.39 5.81 -8.27
N PHE A 334 -9.06 4.72 -8.97
CA PHE A 334 -9.91 4.12 -10.00
C PHE A 334 -10.79 2.99 -9.48
N GLU A 335 -10.64 2.57 -8.22
CA GLU A 335 -11.50 1.59 -7.59
C GLU A 335 -12.75 2.27 -7.02
N PHE A 336 -13.94 1.94 -7.54
CA PHE A 336 -15.20 2.50 -7.08
C PHE A 336 -16.31 1.44 -7.01
N GLY A 337 -17.29 1.75 -6.17
CA GLY A 337 -18.48 0.90 -6.02
C GLY A 337 -18.34 -0.22 -4.99
N GLY A 338 -17.15 -0.43 -4.39
CA GLY A 338 -16.93 -1.48 -3.37
C GLY A 338 -17.29 -2.90 -3.85
N LEU A 339 -17.29 -3.10 -5.19
CA LEU A 339 -17.76 -4.33 -5.81
C LEU A 339 -16.66 -5.39 -5.82
N ALA A 340 -17.07 -6.64 -5.62
CA ALA A 340 -16.20 -7.79 -5.79
C ALA A 340 -15.66 -7.89 -7.23
N GLN A 341 -14.63 -8.70 -7.42
CA GLN A 341 -13.83 -8.85 -8.66
C GLN A 341 -14.63 -8.79 -9.96
N ASN A 342 -15.77 -9.48 -10.04
CA ASN A 342 -16.58 -9.58 -11.26
C ASN A 342 -17.55 -8.40 -11.50
N GLY A 343 -17.58 -7.42 -10.62
CA GLY A 343 -18.48 -6.27 -10.71
C GLY A 343 -17.78 -4.94 -10.86
N ARG A 344 -16.44 -4.91 -10.94
CA ARG A 344 -15.64 -3.69 -11.05
C ARG A 344 -15.86 -3.03 -12.41
N PRO A 345 -16.27 -1.76 -12.47
CA PRO A 345 -16.45 -1.04 -13.73
C PRO A 345 -15.14 -0.82 -14.49
N PHE A 346 -14.03 -0.75 -13.79
CA PHE A 346 -12.68 -0.62 -14.33
C PHE A 346 -11.75 -1.63 -13.67
N PHE A 347 -10.89 -2.24 -14.47
CA PHE A 347 -9.87 -3.15 -14.01
C PHE A 347 -8.65 -3.06 -14.95
N SER A 348 -7.58 -2.44 -14.46
CA SER A 348 -6.36 -2.12 -15.22
C SER A 348 -5.69 -3.36 -15.81
N ARG A 349 -5.70 -4.50 -15.09
CA ARG A 349 -5.10 -5.75 -15.57
C ARG A 349 -5.67 -6.26 -16.89
N SER A 350 -6.91 -5.87 -17.25
CA SER A 350 -7.50 -6.18 -18.55
C SER A 350 -6.90 -5.39 -19.71
N ILE A 351 -6.18 -4.30 -19.43
CA ILE A 351 -5.48 -3.49 -20.41
C ILE A 351 -4.22 -4.24 -20.85
N GLY A 352 -3.98 -4.34 -22.14
CA GLY A 352 -2.85 -5.10 -22.70
C GLY A 352 -3.09 -6.60 -22.79
N LEU A 353 -4.36 -7.06 -22.64
CA LEU A 353 -4.75 -8.44 -22.81
C LEU A 353 -5.89 -8.56 -23.82
N SER A 354 -5.82 -9.59 -24.67
CA SER A 354 -6.92 -10.01 -25.55
C SER A 354 -7.98 -10.78 -24.74
N ALA A 355 -9.14 -11.01 -25.34
CA ALA A 355 -10.20 -11.84 -24.74
C ALA A 355 -9.75 -13.30 -24.46
N SER A 356 -8.71 -13.77 -25.13
CA SER A 356 -8.09 -15.09 -24.92
C SER A 356 -6.90 -15.06 -23.95
N GLY A 357 -6.63 -13.89 -23.29
CA GLY A 357 -5.51 -13.72 -22.36
C GLY A 357 -4.14 -13.56 -23.03
N GLN A 358 -4.09 -13.34 -24.36
CA GLN A 358 -2.83 -13.09 -25.07
C GLN A 358 -2.39 -11.64 -24.87
N PRO A 359 -1.10 -11.38 -24.63
CA PRO A 359 -0.57 -10.02 -24.48
C PRO A 359 -0.81 -9.18 -25.74
N ILE A 360 -1.21 -7.93 -25.55
CA ILE A 360 -1.31 -6.88 -26.55
C ILE A 360 -0.37 -5.75 -26.14
N ASP A 361 0.54 -5.37 -27.02
CA ASP A 361 1.50 -4.30 -26.73
C ASP A 361 0.78 -2.96 -26.51
N LEU A 362 1.29 -2.16 -25.57
CA LEU A 362 0.86 -0.78 -25.36
C LEU A 362 1.77 0.16 -26.15
N VAL A 363 1.16 1.00 -26.97
CA VAL A 363 1.89 2.07 -27.69
C VAL A 363 2.33 3.16 -26.72
N GLY A 364 1.46 3.49 -25.78
CA GLY A 364 1.73 4.44 -24.72
C GLY A 364 0.53 4.69 -23.83
N GLY A 365 0.77 5.36 -22.73
CA GLY A 365 -0.24 5.73 -21.76
C GLY A 365 0.15 6.96 -20.95
N ALA A 366 -0.84 7.66 -20.44
CA ALA A 366 -0.68 8.77 -19.52
C ALA A 366 -1.66 8.61 -18.37
N ARG A 367 -1.20 8.91 -17.17
CA ARG A 367 -1.99 8.88 -15.94
C ARG A 367 -1.77 10.19 -15.17
N LEU A 368 -2.83 10.70 -14.56
CA LEU A 368 -2.81 11.78 -13.58
C LEU A 368 -3.66 11.34 -12.40
N THR A 369 -3.07 11.29 -11.22
CA THR A 369 -3.75 10.82 -10.00
C THR A 369 -3.33 11.64 -8.79
N GLY A 370 -4.22 11.78 -7.82
CA GLY A 370 -3.90 12.43 -6.56
C GLY A 370 -5.01 13.33 -6.04
N THR A 371 -4.63 14.25 -5.15
CA THR A 371 -5.56 15.16 -4.49
C THR A 371 -5.27 16.61 -4.87
N VAL A 372 -6.33 17.35 -5.20
CA VAL A 372 -6.30 18.77 -5.45
C VAL A 372 -7.32 19.43 -4.52
N ASP A 373 -6.88 20.20 -3.57
CA ASP A 373 -7.67 20.69 -2.44
C ASP A 373 -8.37 19.54 -1.71
N ARG A 374 -9.71 19.51 -1.75
CA ARG A 374 -10.54 18.47 -1.13
C ARG A 374 -10.99 17.36 -2.08
N PHE A 375 -10.57 17.41 -3.34
CA PHE A 375 -11.02 16.47 -4.36
C PHE A 375 -9.91 15.49 -4.69
N THR A 376 -10.22 14.20 -4.64
CA THR A 376 -9.38 13.17 -5.21
C THR A 376 -9.72 13.02 -6.69
N VAL A 377 -8.72 13.08 -7.55
CA VAL A 377 -8.88 13.04 -9.01
C VAL A 377 -8.03 11.93 -9.61
N GLY A 378 -8.56 11.28 -10.63
CA GLY A 378 -7.84 10.31 -11.44
C GLY A 378 -8.25 10.40 -12.90
N ALA A 379 -7.26 10.44 -13.78
CA ALA A 379 -7.44 10.32 -15.22
C ALA A 379 -6.38 9.37 -15.78
N LEU A 380 -6.81 8.45 -16.62
CA LEU A 380 -5.96 7.48 -17.30
C LEU A 380 -6.36 7.40 -18.77
N ALA A 381 -5.38 7.48 -19.66
CA ALA A 381 -5.54 7.26 -21.09
C ALA A 381 -4.45 6.31 -21.57
N VAL A 382 -4.82 5.24 -22.28
CA VAL A 382 -3.89 4.21 -22.79
C VAL A 382 -4.28 3.85 -24.21
N ARG A 383 -3.27 3.73 -25.08
CA ARG A 383 -3.42 3.22 -26.44
C ARG A 383 -2.81 1.83 -26.56
N GLN A 384 -3.64 0.86 -26.90
CA GLN A 384 -3.23 -0.49 -27.25
C GLN A 384 -2.93 -0.59 -28.74
N ASP A 385 -1.90 -1.36 -29.09
CA ASP A 385 -1.55 -1.61 -30.49
C ASP A 385 -2.54 -2.55 -31.20
N ALA A 386 -2.54 -2.52 -32.50
CA ALA A 386 -3.26 -3.48 -33.31
C ALA A 386 -2.58 -4.86 -33.26
N THR A 387 -3.36 -5.92 -33.11
CA THR A 387 -2.86 -7.30 -33.22
C THR A 387 -3.63 -8.03 -34.31
N ALA A 388 -3.19 -9.25 -34.66
CA ALA A 388 -3.86 -10.05 -35.69
C ALA A 388 -5.37 -10.23 -35.37
N GLY A 389 -6.22 -9.54 -36.10
CA GLY A 389 -7.68 -9.56 -35.98
C GLY A 389 -8.29 -8.52 -35.02
N LEU A 390 -7.49 -7.65 -34.39
CA LEU A 390 -7.95 -6.57 -33.51
C LEU A 390 -7.34 -5.24 -33.95
N ALA A 391 -8.17 -4.21 -34.13
CA ALA A 391 -7.70 -2.85 -34.37
C ALA A 391 -7.09 -2.24 -33.13
N ALA A 392 -6.22 -1.25 -33.31
CA ALA A 392 -5.72 -0.42 -32.19
C ALA A 392 -6.90 0.18 -31.41
N ARG A 393 -6.76 0.27 -30.10
CA ARG A 393 -7.83 0.71 -29.20
C ARG A 393 -7.33 1.75 -28.22
N ASP A 394 -8.11 2.82 -28.06
CA ASP A 394 -7.91 3.81 -27.02
C ASP A 394 -8.85 3.51 -25.85
N LEU A 395 -8.30 3.53 -24.64
CA LEU A 395 -8.99 3.33 -23.38
C LEU A 395 -8.80 4.59 -22.55
N MET A 396 -9.89 5.12 -22.02
CA MET A 396 -9.85 6.29 -21.15
C MET A 396 -10.76 6.07 -19.96
N VAL A 397 -10.29 6.47 -18.78
CA VAL A 397 -11.08 6.51 -17.56
C VAL A 397 -10.76 7.79 -16.81
N ALA A 398 -11.78 8.40 -16.21
CA ALA A 398 -11.62 9.54 -15.33
C ALA A 398 -12.56 9.41 -14.14
N ARG A 399 -12.11 9.86 -12.98
CA ARG A 399 -12.87 9.88 -11.74
C ARG A 399 -12.50 11.12 -10.92
N GLY A 400 -13.50 11.66 -10.22
CA GLY A 400 -13.32 12.72 -9.21
C GLY A 400 -14.33 12.51 -8.09
N TYR A 401 -13.92 12.70 -6.84
CA TYR A 401 -14.82 12.58 -5.67
C TYR A 401 -14.29 13.39 -4.49
#